data_eac4c565154b07abc3bd7216fee8dbc5
#
_entry.id   eac4c565154b07abc3bd7216fee8dbc5
#
_cell.length_a   1.000
_cell.length_b   1.000
_cell.length_c   1.000
_cell.angle_alpha   90.00
_cell.angle_beta   90.00
_cell.angle_gamma   90.00
#
_symmetry.space_group_name_H-M   'P 1'
#
loop_
_entity.id
_entity.type
_entity.pdbx_description
1 polymer ?
#
loop_
_entity_poly.entity_id
_entity_poly.type
_entity_poly.pdbx_seq_one_letter_code
_entity_poly.pdbx_strand_id
1 'polypeptide(L)'
;MKAKIYFLAMAFVALLMVGCSDDESGIRLTQDEIIGDINTGKQVGIKNNSLVIYTTEESTVNVQGAKGKVATQSSDEKVVTVTCIHETGQYGKDERVGLKAVAVGKAIVTVTDADGNEAKLAVEVKDVEELWHTAVVAPIGQKRCIVEGVSKEDSLAIASDAIASKPYQVFRQKRRDYEVGMFSAYRLQILDAQKNVLVDGYYRTEDNEDHSIHYYYVKNRDNETLESFYERSKDGQFFFWDLTDKYKKTYPQVTKVELGMDLGTMS
;
A
#
# COMPACT_ATOMS: atom_id res chain seq x y z
N MET A 1 -29.68 34.01 -5.22
CA MET A 1 -28.50 33.24 -4.75
C MET A 1 -28.29 31.86 -5.39
N LYS A 2 -29.25 31.31 -6.13
CA LYS A 2 -29.09 29.96 -6.79
C LYS A 2 -28.34 29.97 -8.14
N ALA A 3 -28.29 31.13 -8.83
CA ALA A 3 -27.66 31.24 -10.16
C ALA A 3 -26.11 31.25 -10.12
N LYS A 4 -25.48 31.71 -9.04
CA LYS A 4 -24.01 31.78 -8.93
C LYS A 4 -23.33 30.41 -8.73
N ILE A 5 -24.05 29.45 -8.15
CA ILE A 5 -23.51 28.07 -7.90
C ILE A 5 -23.42 27.28 -9.22
N TYR A 6 -24.37 27.48 -10.13
CA TYR A 6 -24.33 26.80 -11.43
C TYR A 6 -23.24 27.32 -12.36
N PHE A 7 -22.85 28.60 -12.24
CA PHE A 7 -21.75 29.16 -13.04
C PHE A 7 -20.40 28.58 -12.61
N LEU A 8 -20.19 28.33 -11.31
CA LEU A 8 -18.95 27.74 -10.82
C LEU A 8 -18.84 26.25 -11.20
N ALA A 9 -19.96 25.51 -11.17
CA ALA A 9 -20.00 24.11 -11.59
C ALA A 9 -19.81 23.95 -13.11
N MET A 10 -20.36 24.86 -13.93
CA MET A 10 -20.15 24.83 -15.37
C MET A 10 -18.73 25.25 -15.79
N ALA A 11 -18.09 26.16 -15.07
CA ALA A 11 -16.68 26.51 -15.30
C ALA A 11 -15.76 25.31 -15.00
N PHE A 12 -16.09 24.49 -14.01
CA PHE A 12 -15.32 23.31 -13.66
C PHE A 12 -15.49 22.16 -14.67
N VAL A 13 -16.69 22.00 -15.23
CA VAL A 13 -16.95 20.99 -16.29
C VAL A 13 -16.32 21.41 -17.63
N ALA A 14 -16.27 22.73 -17.92
CA ALA A 14 -15.61 23.24 -19.12
C ALA A 14 -14.07 23.06 -19.08
N LEU A 15 -13.45 23.10 -17.88
CA LEU A 15 -12.01 22.82 -17.72
C LEU A 15 -11.65 21.35 -17.95
N LEU A 16 -12.60 20.42 -17.81
CA LEU A 16 -12.36 18.99 -18.06
C LEU A 16 -12.47 18.59 -19.54
N MET A 17 -12.93 19.50 -20.43
CA MET A 17 -13.07 19.26 -21.86
C MET A 17 -11.91 19.82 -22.70
N VAL A 18 -10.91 20.47 -22.07
CA VAL A 18 -9.70 20.95 -22.76
C VAL A 18 -8.61 19.89 -22.61
N GLY A 19 -8.69 18.86 -23.40
CA GLY A 19 -7.65 17.89 -23.30
C GLY A 19 -7.64 16.90 -24.44
N CYS A 20 -7.30 17.27 -25.60
CA CYS A 20 -6.62 16.48 -26.62
C CYS A 20 -6.09 17.51 -27.62
N SER A 21 -5.13 18.29 -27.20
CA SER A 21 -4.12 18.76 -28.13
C SER A 21 -2.92 17.84 -27.94
N ASP A 22 -2.51 17.15 -28.98
CA ASP A 22 -1.13 16.72 -29.11
C ASP A 22 -0.30 17.94 -28.81
N ASP A 23 0.44 17.93 -27.67
CA ASP A 23 1.13 19.12 -27.21
C ASP A 23 2.16 19.55 -28.23
N GLU A 24 1.89 20.60 -29.00
CA GLU A 24 2.85 21.28 -29.85
C GLU A 24 4.02 21.87 -29.03
N SER A 25 3.91 21.86 -27.69
CA SER A 25 4.93 22.37 -26.76
C SER A 25 6.26 21.63 -26.80
N GLY A 26 6.27 20.40 -27.31
CA GLY A 26 7.46 19.53 -27.29
C GLY A 26 7.78 18.91 -25.92
N ILE A 27 7.14 19.32 -24.82
CA ILE A 27 7.28 18.70 -23.50
C ILE A 27 6.43 17.43 -23.45
N ARG A 28 7.07 16.31 -23.15
CA ARG A 28 6.42 15.01 -22.95
C ARG A 28 6.60 14.54 -21.51
N LEU A 29 5.51 14.18 -20.87
CA LEU A 29 5.50 13.62 -19.53
C LEU A 29 5.45 12.10 -19.62
N THR A 30 6.36 11.43 -18.88
CA THR A 30 6.50 9.97 -18.93
C THR A 30 6.70 9.40 -17.52
N GLN A 31 6.43 8.10 -17.37
CA GLN A 31 6.84 7.33 -16.19
C GLN A 31 7.73 6.18 -16.63
N ASP A 32 8.61 5.74 -15.72
CA ASP A 32 9.39 4.53 -15.93
C ASP A 32 8.46 3.31 -15.79
N GLU A 33 8.49 2.44 -16.79
CA GLU A 33 7.84 1.14 -16.75
C GLU A 33 8.92 0.06 -16.75
N ILE A 34 8.91 -0.78 -15.70
CA ILE A 34 9.77 -1.95 -15.62
C ILE A 34 8.95 -3.13 -16.16
N ILE A 35 9.21 -3.51 -17.42
CA ILE A 35 8.58 -4.68 -18.04
C ILE A 35 9.50 -5.88 -17.87
N GLY A 36 9.24 -6.72 -16.87
CA GLY A 36 9.78 -8.09 -16.79
C GLY A 36 11.29 -8.27 -16.73
N ASP A 37 12.06 -7.28 -17.12
CA ASP A 37 13.51 -7.28 -17.14
C ASP A 37 14.03 -5.95 -16.57
N ILE A 38 14.73 -6.06 -15.47
CA ILE A 38 15.35 -4.93 -14.75
C ILE A 38 16.30 -4.10 -15.63
N ASN A 39 16.81 -4.69 -16.71
CA ASN A 39 17.78 -4.06 -17.61
C ASN A 39 17.12 -3.30 -18.76
N THR A 40 15.84 -3.43 -18.96
CA THR A 40 15.09 -2.82 -20.06
C THR A 40 14.03 -1.84 -19.61
N GLY A 41 14.27 -1.06 -18.55
CA GLY A 41 13.37 0.00 -18.11
C GLY A 41 12.91 0.85 -19.29
N LYS A 42 11.61 0.85 -19.60
CA LYS A 42 11.01 1.61 -20.69
C LYS A 42 10.24 2.78 -20.13
N GLN A 43 10.52 3.98 -20.64
CA GLN A 43 9.71 5.14 -20.33
C GLN A 43 8.43 5.14 -21.18
N VAL A 44 7.29 5.19 -20.53
CA VAL A 44 5.97 5.25 -21.18
C VAL A 44 5.33 6.61 -20.98
N GLY A 45 4.68 7.10 -22.04
CA GLY A 45 3.88 8.31 -21.97
C GLY A 45 2.70 8.14 -21.03
N ILE A 46 2.40 9.18 -20.27
CA ILE A 46 1.23 9.22 -19.41
C ILE A 46 -0.01 9.34 -20.32
N LYS A 47 -0.94 8.40 -20.19
CA LYS A 47 -2.14 8.37 -21.03
C LYS A 47 -3.05 9.56 -20.76
N ASN A 48 -3.43 10.28 -21.83
CA ASN A 48 -4.34 11.41 -21.76
C ASN A 48 -3.89 12.50 -20.76
N ASN A 49 -2.59 12.66 -20.56
CA ASN A 49 -2.03 13.59 -19.58
C ASN A 49 -2.71 13.47 -18.20
N SER A 50 -3.02 12.24 -17.78
CA SER A 50 -3.69 11.93 -16.51
C SER A 50 -2.92 10.87 -15.74
N LEU A 51 -2.77 11.09 -14.43
CA LEU A 51 -2.11 10.20 -13.49
C LEU A 51 -2.98 10.02 -12.25
N VAL A 52 -3.10 8.78 -11.80
CA VAL A 52 -3.71 8.43 -10.51
C VAL A 52 -2.59 8.09 -9.54
N ILE A 53 -2.59 8.73 -8.38
CA ILE A 53 -1.72 8.40 -7.24
C ILE A 53 -2.59 8.19 -6.00
N TYR A 54 -2.03 7.62 -4.94
CA TYR A 54 -2.80 7.30 -3.75
C TYR A 54 -2.28 8.07 -2.53
N THR A 55 -3.15 8.37 -1.58
CA THR A 55 -2.77 9.03 -0.33
C THR A 55 -1.59 8.29 0.31
N THR A 56 -0.67 9.04 0.92
CA THR A 56 0.60 8.55 1.48
C THR A 56 1.66 8.10 0.44
N GLU A 57 1.38 8.19 -0.84
CA GLU A 57 2.34 7.83 -1.89
C GLU A 57 3.06 9.06 -2.45
N GLU A 58 4.29 8.82 -2.87
CA GLU A 58 5.08 9.74 -3.67
C GLU A 58 5.27 9.09 -5.05
N SER A 59 5.22 9.91 -6.09
CA SER A 59 5.42 9.46 -7.47
C SER A 59 6.37 10.41 -8.19
N THR A 60 7.03 9.92 -9.21
CA THR A 60 7.94 10.73 -10.02
C THR A 60 7.51 10.67 -11.48
N VAL A 61 7.52 11.82 -12.12
CA VAL A 61 7.23 11.99 -13.55
C VAL A 61 8.47 12.55 -14.24
N ASN A 62 8.91 11.88 -15.32
CA ASN A 62 10.02 12.35 -16.13
C ASN A 62 9.53 13.39 -17.14
N VAL A 63 10.32 14.43 -17.33
CA VAL A 63 10.02 15.54 -18.26
C VAL A 63 10.98 15.47 -19.44
N GLN A 64 10.48 15.11 -20.59
CA GLN A 64 11.25 14.99 -21.83
C GLN A 64 10.97 16.16 -22.76
N GLY A 65 11.95 16.58 -23.56
CA GLY A 65 11.80 17.63 -24.57
C GLY A 65 11.79 19.07 -24.02
N ALA A 66 11.85 19.26 -22.70
CA ALA A 66 11.92 20.57 -22.08
C ALA A 66 13.22 21.30 -22.43
N LYS A 67 13.14 22.65 -22.54
CA LYS A 67 14.27 23.55 -22.78
C LYS A 67 14.78 24.10 -21.45
N GLY A 68 15.93 23.62 -21.03
CA GLY A 68 16.55 24.04 -19.77
C GLY A 68 15.85 23.47 -18.54
N LYS A 69 15.95 24.17 -17.41
CA LYS A 69 15.30 23.74 -16.16
C LYS A 69 13.80 23.95 -16.21
N VAL A 70 13.06 23.02 -15.63
CA VAL A 70 11.61 23.14 -15.48
C VAL A 70 11.22 23.78 -14.15
N ALA A 71 10.11 24.49 -14.19
CA ALA A 71 9.35 24.91 -13.02
C ALA A 71 8.04 24.11 -12.97
N THR A 72 7.50 23.90 -11.78
CA THR A 72 6.25 23.14 -11.61
C THR A 72 5.35 23.81 -10.58
N GLN A 73 4.04 23.74 -10.82
CA GLN A 73 3.01 24.28 -9.94
C GLN A 73 1.82 23.34 -9.87
N SER A 74 1.29 23.14 -8.67
CA SER A 74 0.00 22.49 -8.45
C SER A 74 -1.13 23.50 -8.40
N SER A 75 -2.27 23.20 -9.02
CA SER A 75 -3.47 24.01 -8.90
C SER A 75 -4.12 23.91 -7.51
N ASP A 76 -3.81 22.85 -6.76
CA ASP A 76 -4.26 22.65 -5.38
C ASP A 76 -3.22 21.85 -4.56
N GLU A 77 -2.41 22.58 -3.80
CA GLU A 77 -1.38 21.96 -2.93
C GLU A 77 -1.97 21.21 -1.72
N LYS A 78 -3.27 21.37 -1.43
CA LYS A 78 -3.95 20.56 -0.41
C LYS A 78 -4.26 19.17 -0.92
N VAL A 79 -4.24 18.95 -2.23
CA VAL A 79 -4.46 17.65 -2.87
C VAL A 79 -3.14 17.01 -3.24
N VAL A 80 -2.26 17.75 -3.93
CA VAL A 80 -0.94 17.26 -4.32
C VAL A 80 0.10 18.38 -4.26
N THR A 81 1.20 18.15 -3.58
CA THR A 81 2.37 19.03 -3.65
C THR A 81 3.34 18.52 -4.70
N VAL A 82 4.11 19.46 -5.28
CA VAL A 82 5.03 19.19 -6.38
C VAL A 82 6.42 19.76 -6.10
N THR A 83 7.45 19.05 -6.55
CA THR A 83 8.84 19.49 -6.47
C THR A 83 9.56 19.25 -7.79
N CYS A 84 10.43 20.18 -8.20
CA CYS A 84 11.32 19.95 -9.32
C CYS A 84 12.54 19.15 -8.84
N ILE A 85 12.91 18.12 -9.60
CA ILE A 85 14.09 17.29 -9.36
C ILE A 85 15.01 17.50 -10.58
N HIS A 86 16.15 18.14 -10.34
CA HIS A 86 17.16 18.41 -11.36
C HIS A 86 18.36 17.51 -11.07
N GLU A 87 18.51 16.44 -11.83
CA GLU A 87 19.64 15.52 -11.67
C GLU A 87 20.60 15.67 -12.84
N THR A 88 21.90 15.60 -12.53
CA THR A 88 22.93 15.48 -13.53
C THR A 88 23.52 14.08 -13.42
N GLY A 89 23.00 13.17 -14.23
CA GLY A 89 23.44 11.79 -14.22
C GLY A 89 24.53 11.51 -15.27
N GLN A 90 24.99 10.25 -15.30
CA GLN A 90 25.99 9.76 -16.25
C GLN A 90 25.53 9.90 -17.72
N TYR A 91 24.23 9.95 -17.95
CA TYR A 91 23.60 9.97 -19.29
C TYR A 91 23.00 11.34 -19.68
N GLY A 92 23.23 12.38 -18.88
CA GLY A 92 22.74 13.72 -19.19
C GLY A 92 22.06 14.42 -18.01
N LYS A 93 21.30 15.48 -18.32
CA LYS A 93 20.48 16.21 -17.36
C LYS A 93 19.06 15.66 -17.43
N ASP A 94 18.61 15.07 -16.34
CA ASP A 94 17.25 14.58 -16.21
C ASP A 94 16.42 15.59 -15.42
N GLU A 95 15.36 16.08 -16.05
CA GLU A 95 14.36 16.90 -15.41
C GLU A 95 13.18 16.02 -15.00
N ARG A 96 12.85 16.03 -13.71
CA ARG A 96 11.74 15.24 -13.16
C ARG A 96 10.87 16.09 -12.24
N VAL A 97 9.63 15.67 -12.08
CA VAL A 97 8.68 16.26 -11.14
C VAL A 97 8.33 15.21 -10.10
N GLY A 98 8.65 15.50 -8.85
CA GLY A 98 8.18 14.72 -7.70
C GLY A 98 6.76 15.17 -7.34
N LEU A 99 5.86 14.21 -7.17
CA LEU A 99 4.47 14.38 -6.76
C LEU A 99 4.29 13.73 -5.40
N LYS A 100 3.73 14.45 -4.44
CA LYS A 100 3.37 13.90 -3.14
C LYS A 100 1.88 14.08 -2.89
N ALA A 101 1.18 12.98 -2.73
CA ALA A 101 -0.24 12.97 -2.39
C ALA A 101 -0.44 13.52 -0.97
N VAL A 102 -1.37 14.48 -0.81
CA VAL A 102 -1.70 15.12 0.47
C VAL A 102 -3.08 14.69 0.94
N ALA A 103 -4.10 14.80 0.08
CA ALA A 103 -5.46 14.40 0.39
C ALA A 103 -6.19 13.93 -0.88
N VAL A 104 -7.24 13.16 -0.71
CA VAL A 104 -8.13 12.73 -1.80
C VAL A 104 -8.68 13.93 -2.55
N GLY A 105 -8.58 13.92 -3.88
CA GLY A 105 -9.04 15.02 -4.72
C GLY A 105 -8.43 15.02 -6.10
N LYS A 106 -8.57 16.14 -6.81
CA LYS A 106 -8.02 16.34 -8.15
C LYS A 106 -7.28 17.67 -8.24
N ALA A 107 -6.12 17.65 -8.87
CA ALA A 107 -5.35 18.85 -9.14
C ALA A 107 -4.78 18.78 -10.57
N ILE A 108 -4.44 19.95 -11.11
CA ILE A 108 -3.67 20.06 -12.34
C ILE A 108 -2.26 20.49 -11.97
N VAL A 109 -1.28 19.70 -12.39
CA VAL A 109 0.14 20.04 -12.29
C VAL A 109 0.57 20.63 -13.62
N THR A 110 1.07 21.87 -13.58
CA THR A 110 1.65 22.55 -14.75
C THR A 110 3.17 22.46 -14.65
N VAL A 111 3.79 22.03 -15.73
CA VAL A 111 5.24 21.98 -15.90
C VAL A 111 5.60 23.01 -16.97
N THR A 112 6.48 23.96 -16.66
CA THR A 112 6.90 25.05 -17.56
C THR A 112 8.41 24.98 -17.74
N ASP A 113 8.88 25.04 -18.97
CA ASP A 113 10.31 25.08 -19.28
C ASP A 113 10.88 26.51 -19.34
N ALA A 114 12.19 26.63 -19.58
CA ALA A 114 12.86 27.94 -19.62
C ALA A 114 12.42 28.85 -20.80
N ASP A 115 11.86 28.27 -21.86
CA ASP A 115 11.33 29.01 -23.02
C ASP A 115 9.85 29.37 -22.85
N GLY A 116 9.23 28.96 -21.73
CA GLY A 116 7.82 29.23 -21.41
C GLY A 116 6.84 28.23 -22.03
N ASN A 117 7.31 27.10 -22.57
CA ASN A 117 6.41 26.04 -23.01
C ASN A 117 5.81 25.33 -21.79
N GLU A 118 4.55 24.94 -21.89
CA GLU A 118 3.82 24.32 -20.77
C GLU A 118 3.31 22.94 -21.14
N ALA A 119 3.40 22.01 -20.20
CA ALA A 119 2.66 20.75 -20.21
C ALA A 119 1.80 20.64 -18.95
N LYS A 120 0.60 20.08 -19.09
CA LYS A 120 -0.36 19.93 -17.98
C LYS A 120 -0.63 18.46 -17.72
N LEU A 121 -0.59 18.10 -16.42
CA LEU A 121 -0.89 16.77 -15.94
C LEU A 121 -2.09 16.85 -15.00
N ALA A 122 -3.18 16.15 -15.35
CA ALA A 122 -4.30 15.96 -14.45
C ALA A 122 -3.95 14.87 -13.44
N VAL A 123 -3.86 15.23 -12.16
CA VAL A 123 -3.57 14.29 -11.08
C VAL A 123 -4.84 14.05 -10.28
N GLU A 124 -5.21 12.78 -10.14
CA GLU A 124 -6.26 12.33 -9.24
C GLU A 124 -5.62 11.60 -8.07
N VAL A 125 -5.83 12.11 -6.86
CA VAL A 125 -5.43 11.44 -5.62
C VAL A 125 -6.61 10.65 -5.09
N LYS A 126 -6.44 9.34 -4.96
CA LYS A 126 -7.42 8.42 -4.38
C LYS A 126 -6.99 7.96 -2.99
N ASP A 127 -7.93 7.44 -2.22
CA ASP A 127 -7.59 6.82 -0.95
C ASP A 127 -6.77 5.54 -1.20
N VAL A 128 -5.64 5.40 -0.51
CA VAL A 128 -4.79 4.19 -0.60
C VAL A 128 -5.57 2.93 -0.21
N GLU A 129 -6.60 3.05 0.62
CA GLU A 129 -7.45 1.92 0.97
C GLU A 129 -8.23 1.36 -0.25
N GLU A 130 -8.48 2.16 -1.29
CA GLU A 130 -9.11 1.70 -2.54
C GLU A 130 -8.24 0.73 -3.35
N LEU A 131 -6.93 0.72 -3.12
CA LEU A 131 -6.02 -0.26 -3.74
C LEU A 131 -6.23 -1.66 -3.20
N TRP A 132 -6.64 -1.76 -1.94
CA TRP A 132 -6.76 -3.04 -1.28
C TRP A 132 -8.08 -3.70 -1.64
N HIS A 133 -8.00 -4.91 -2.20
CA HIS A 133 -9.16 -5.77 -2.32
C HIS A 133 -8.99 -6.98 -1.41
N THR A 134 -10.06 -7.35 -0.78
CA THR A 134 -10.09 -8.52 0.08
C THR A 134 -9.97 -9.77 -0.80
N ALA A 135 -8.85 -10.49 -0.65
CA ALA A 135 -8.66 -11.77 -1.32
C ALA A 135 -9.34 -12.90 -0.52
N VAL A 136 -9.30 -12.79 0.81
CA VAL A 136 -9.89 -13.76 1.73
C VAL A 136 -10.45 -13.03 2.94
N VAL A 137 -11.70 -13.33 3.30
CA VAL A 137 -12.30 -13.03 4.62
C VAL A 137 -12.62 -14.35 5.28
N ALA A 138 -12.04 -14.61 6.42
CA ALA A 138 -12.32 -15.80 7.18
C ALA A 138 -12.81 -15.44 8.60
N PRO A 139 -14.03 -15.84 8.98
CA PRO A 139 -14.44 -15.80 10.37
C PRO A 139 -13.59 -16.80 11.17
N ILE A 140 -13.22 -16.43 12.37
CA ILE A 140 -12.48 -17.31 13.26
C ILE A 140 -13.47 -18.13 14.08
N GLY A 141 -13.46 -19.43 13.89
CA GLY A 141 -14.25 -20.39 14.64
C GLY A 141 -13.63 -20.74 15.99
N GLN A 142 -13.20 -21.98 16.15
CA GLN A 142 -12.54 -22.43 17.37
C GLN A 142 -11.15 -21.83 17.52
N LYS A 143 -10.76 -21.61 18.77
CA LYS A 143 -9.41 -21.17 19.14
C LYS A 143 -8.76 -22.22 20.03
N ARG A 144 -7.50 -22.46 19.81
CA ARG A 144 -6.67 -23.29 20.70
C ARG A 144 -5.37 -22.57 20.99
N CYS A 145 -4.86 -22.68 22.19
CA CYS A 145 -3.55 -22.17 22.53
C CYS A 145 -2.62 -23.31 22.92
N ILE A 146 -1.46 -23.36 22.31
CA ILE A 146 -0.39 -24.32 22.61
C ILE A 146 0.66 -23.53 23.40
N VAL A 147 1.00 -24.01 24.60
CA VAL A 147 2.00 -23.40 25.48
C VAL A 147 2.96 -24.48 25.96
N GLU A 148 4.27 -24.23 25.78
CA GLU A 148 5.34 -25.14 26.16
C GLU A 148 6.42 -24.44 26.97
N GLY A 149 7.14 -25.20 27.81
CA GLY A 149 8.30 -24.70 28.57
C GLY A 149 7.98 -24.05 29.91
N VAL A 150 6.73 -24.13 30.38
CA VAL A 150 6.28 -23.52 31.64
C VAL A 150 5.49 -24.52 32.49
N SER A 151 5.19 -24.15 33.75
CA SER A 151 4.32 -24.92 34.63
C SER A 151 2.91 -25.04 34.04
N LYS A 152 2.14 -26.02 34.53
CA LYS A 152 0.72 -26.19 34.11
C LYS A 152 -0.13 -24.95 34.46
N GLU A 153 0.15 -24.34 35.59
CA GLU A 153 -0.55 -23.14 36.07
C GLU A 153 -0.27 -21.94 35.15
N ASP A 154 1.00 -21.67 34.85
CA ASP A 154 1.42 -20.62 33.92
C ASP A 154 0.88 -20.89 32.51
N SER A 155 0.92 -22.15 32.04
CA SER A 155 0.37 -22.55 30.75
C SER A 155 -1.14 -22.20 30.63
N LEU A 156 -1.92 -22.46 31.67
CA LEU A 156 -3.34 -22.11 31.69
C LEU A 156 -3.55 -20.60 31.72
N ALA A 157 -2.75 -19.86 32.48
CA ALA A 157 -2.82 -18.40 32.56
C ALA A 157 -2.49 -17.76 31.18
N ILE A 158 -1.38 -18.19 30.54
CA ILE A 158 -0.98 -17.75 29.21
C ILE A 158 -2.05 -18.08 28.16
N ALA A 159 -2.58 -19.30 28.16
CA ALA A 159 -3.59 -19.71 27.19
C ALA A 159 -4.88 -18.89 27.35
N SER A 160 -5.30 -18.63 28.59
CA SER A 160 -6.46 -17.79 28.86
C SER A 160 -6.29 -16.35 28.36
N ASP A 161 -5.12 -15.75 28.63
CA ASP A 161 -4.79 -14.38 28.14
C ASP A 161 -4.72 -14.32 26.62
N ALA A 162 -4.05 -15.26 25.97
CA ALA A 162 -3.95 -15.34 24.52
C ALA A 162 -5.32 -15.45 23.85
N ILE A 163 -6.21 -16.31 24.38
CA ILE A 163 -7.57 -16.47 23.86
C ILE A 163 -8.42 -15.21 24.16
N ALA A 164 -8.19 -14.54 25.29
CA ALA A 164 -8.90 -13.33 25.68
C ALA A 164 -8.65 -12.14 24.73
N SER A 165 -7.59 -12.15 23.93
CA SER A 165 -7.36 -11.16 22.86
C SER A 165 -8.48 -11.15 21.80
N LYS A 166 -9.31 -12.18 21.78
CA LYS A 166 -10.57 -12.29 21.02
C LYS A 166 -10.48 -12.00 19.51
N PRO A 167 -9.48 -12.50 18.78
CA PRO A 167 -9.52 -12.38 17.33
C PRO A 167 -10.81 -13.03 16.80
N TYR A 168 -11.49 -12.35 15.87
CA TYR A 168 -12.81 -12.76 15.37
C TYR A 168 -12.81 -12.99 13.85
N GLN A 169 -12.08 -12.15 13.09
CA GLN A 169 -11.97 -12.26 11.66
C GLN A 169 -10.55 -12.01 11.19
N VAL A 170 -10.14 -12.72 10.15
CA VAL A 170 -8.89 -12.49 9.41
C VAL A 170 -9.24 -11.99 8.02
N PHE A 171 -8.62 -10.88 7.63
CA PHE A 171 -8.67 -10.34 6.27
C PHE A 171 -7.28 -10.48 5.65
N ARG A 172 -7.21 -11.18 4.54
CA ARG A 172 -6.04 -11.17 3.67
C ARG A 172 -6.40 -10.35 2.44
N GLN A 173 -5.63 -9.31 2.20
CA GLN A 173 -5.85 -8.34 1.14
C GLN A 173 -4.66 -8.30 0.20
N LYS A 174 -4.92 -8.00 -1.07
CA LYS A 174 -3.91 -7.83 -2.10
C LYS A 174 -4.10 -6.48 -2.78
N ARG A 175 -3.01 -5.80 -3.14
CA ARG A 175 -3.07 -4.57 -3.95
C ARG A 175 -3.45 -4.92 -5.40
N ARG A 176 -4.28 -4.08 -5.99
CA ARG A 176 -4.76 -4.26 -7.37
C ARG A 176 -3.70 -3.94 -8.42
N ASP A 177 -2.77 -3.07 -8.11
CA ASP A 177 -1.74 -2.55 -9.01
C ASP A 177 -0.42 -3.31 -8.95
N TYR A 178 -0.34 -4.37 -8.14
CA TYR A 178 0.89 -5.15 -7.95
C TYR A 178 0.73 -6.60 -8.36
N GLU A 179 1.65 -7.09 -9.19
CA GLU A 179 1.57 -8.46 -9.67
C GLU A 179 2.38 -9.47 -8.89
N VAL A 180 3.51 -9.18 -8.28
CA VAL A 180 4.31 -10.21 -7.56
C VAL A 180 5.30 -9.68 -6.53
N GLY A 181 5.32 -10.30 -5.33
CA GLY A 181 6.57 -10.58 -4.60
C GLY A 181 7.10 -9.54 -3.63
N MET A 182 6.47 -8.37 -3.45
CA MET A 182 6.92 -7.37 -2.48
C MET A 182 6.04 -7.31 -1.23
N PHE A 183 6.62 -7.02 -0.05
CA PHE A 183 5.90 -6.82 1.20
C PHE A 183 4.69 -5.88 1.08
N SER A 184 4.81 -4.83 0.29
CA SER A 184 3.75 -3.84 0.09
C SER A 184 2.56 -4.33 -0.74
N ALA A 185 2.63 -5.53 -1.32
CA ALA A 185 1.58 -6.09 -2.16
C ALA A 185 0.51 -6.85 -1.38
N TYR A 186 0.79 -7.24 -0.15
CA TYR A 186 -0.09 -8.06 0.68
C TYR A 186 -0.26 -7.44 2.06
N ARG A 187 -1.50 -7.43 2.57
CA ARG A 187 -1.87 -6.93 3.88
C ARG A 187 -2.66 -7.97 4.65
N LEU A 188 -2.34 -8.14 5.92
CA LEU A 188 -3.08 -8.95 6.86
C LEU A 188 -3.72 -8.04 7.90
N GLN A 189 -5.02 -8.20 8.11
CA GLN A 189 -5.72 -7.59 9.24
C GLN A 189 -6.40 -8.68 10.07
N ILE A 190 -6.32 -8.54 11.39
CA ILE A 190 -7.07 -9.35 12.33
C ILE A 190 -7.92 -8.41 13.17
N LEU A 191 -9.22 -8.65 13.19
CA LEU A 191 -10.19 -7.86 13.92
C LEU A 191 -10.81 -8.65 15.06
N ASP A 192 -11.20 -7.95 16.13
CA ASP A 192 -12.10 -8.51 17.16
C ASP A 192 -13.57 -8.45 16.73
N ALA A 193 -14.48 -8.95 17.59
CA ALA A 193 -15.92 -8.95 17.32
C ALA A 193 -16.55 -7.55 17.27
N GLN A 194 -15.89 -6.55 17.83
CA GLN A 194 -16.29 -5.14 17.81
C GLN A 194 -15.66 -4.39 16.62
N LYS A 195 -14.94 -5.10 15.73
CA LYS A 195 -14.20 -4.57 14.58
C LYS A 195 -12.99 -3.70 14.96
N ASN A 196 -12.50 -3.80 16.21
CA ASN A 196 -11.22 -3.19 16.53
C ASN A 196 -10.09 -3.97 15.86
N VAL A 197 -9.10 -3.26 15.38
CA VAL A 197 -7.93 -3.83 14.74
C VAL A 197 -6.98 -4.36 15.81
N LEU A 198 -6.72 -5.67 15.77
CA LEU A 198 -5.73 -6.33 16.63
C LEU A 198 -4.37 -6.40 15.95
N VAL A 199 -4.36 -6.66 14.64
CA VAL A 199 -3.16 -6.70 13.78
C VAL A 199 -3.50 -6.01 12.47
N ASP A 200 -2.61 -5.14 12.00
CA ASP A 200 -2.67 -4.54 10.66
C ASP A 200 -1.26 -4.36 10.13
N GLY A 201 -0.89 -5.10 9.14
CA GLY A 201 0.46 -5.03 8.60
C GLY A 201 0.60 -5.61 7.20
N TYR A 202 1.70 -5.25 6.57
CA TYR A 202 2.11 -5.83 5.29
C TYR A 202 2.85 -7.13 5.52
N TYR A 203 2.58 -8.15 4.70
CA TYR A 203 3.22 -9.44 4.90
C TYR A 203 3.92 -9.98 3.64
N ARG A 204 4.90 -10.84 3.88
CA ARG A 204 5.47 -11.76 2.90
C ARG A 204 5.21 -13.19 3.36
N THR A 205 5.28 -14.10 2.43
CA THR A 205 5.14 -15.53 2.72
C THR A 205 6.45 -16.27 2.46
N GLU A 206 6.64 -17.37 3.16
CA GLU A 206 7.76 -18.29 2.99
C GLU A 206 7.33 -19.69 3.38
N ASP A 207 7.71 -20.67 2.59
CA ASP A 207 7.49 -22.08 2.94
C ASP A 207 8.75 -22.66 3.60
N ASN A 208 8.57 -23.60 4.54
CA ASN A 208 9.70 -24.40 4.97
C ASN A 208 10.14 -25.41 3.86
N GLU A 209 11.30 -26.06 4.04
CA GLU A 209 11.93 -26.89 3.02
C GLU A 209 11.03 -28.00 2.46
N ASP A 210 10.15 -28.60 3.28
CA ASP A 210 9.24 -29.68 2.88
C ASP A 210 7.82 -29.20 2.54
N HIS A 211 7.59 -27.89 2.47
CA HIS A 211 6.29 -27.24 2.21
C HIS A 211 5.17 -27.67 3.18
N SER A 212 5.52 -28.18 4.36
CA SER A 212 4.55 -28.57 5.38
C SER A 212 4.05 -27.41 6.24
N ILE A 213 4.78 -26.29 6.23
CA ILE A 213 4.45 -25.06 6.96
C ILE A 213 4.58 -23.88 6.01
N HIS A 214 3.52 -23.08 5.95
CA HIS A 214 3.48 -21.82 5.21
C HIS A 214 3.49 -20.67 6.20
N TYR A 215 4.56 -19.87 6.21
CA TYR A 215 4.75 -18.72 7.11
C TYR A 215 4.25 -17.44 6.49
N TYR A 216 3.74 -16.56 7.35
CA TYR A 216 3.37 -15.17 7.05
C TYR A 216 4.12 -14.26 8.02
N TYR A 217 5.06 -13.49 7.54
CA TYR A 217 5.78 -12.49 8.30
C TYR A 217 5.13 -11.14 8.10
N VAL A 218 4.45 -10.64 9.12
CA VAL A 218 3.66 -9.41 9.06
C VAL A 218 4.44 -8.26 9.70
N LYS A 219 4.80 -7.26 8.90
CA LYS A 219 5.35 -6.02 9.40
C LYS A 219 4.22 -5.07 9.76
N ASN A 220 4.04 -4.78 11.05
CA ASN A 220 3.00 -3.91 11.56
C ASN A 220 3.17 -2.48 11.02
N ARG A 221 2.07 -1.85 10.59
CA ARG A 221 2.08 -0.51 9.98
C ARG A 221 2.41 0.61 10.97
N ASP A 222 2.00 0.45 12.23
CA ASP A 222 2.07 1.54 13.23
C ASP A 222 3.43 1.60 13.93
N ASN A 223 4.07 0.45 14.19
CA ASN A 223 5.27 0.37 15.02
C ASN A 223 6.42 -0.44 14.41
N GLU A 224 6.26 -0.88 13.16
CA GLU A 224 7.24 -1.68 12.41
C GLU A 224 7.66 -3.01 13.06
N THR A 225 6.97 -3.46 14.11
CA THR A 225 7.23 -4.77 14.71
C THR A 225 6.90 -5.88 13.72
N LEU A 226 7.67 -6.97 13.79
CA LEU A 226 7.44 -8.15 12.99
C LEU A 226 6.65 -9.16 13.81
N GLU A 227 5.52 -9.59 13.27
CA GLU A 227 4.71 -10.67 13.82
C GLU A 227 4.72 -11.87 12.89
N SER A 228 4.72 -13.07 13.45
CA SER A 228 4.79 -14.32 12.69
C SER A 228 3.49 -15.10 12.83
N PHE A 229 2.96 -15.48 11.67
CA PHE A 229 1.83 -16.38 11.55
C PHE A 229 2.20 -17.54 10.65
N TYR A 230 1.47 -18.62 10.72
CA TYR A 230 1.68 -19.75 9.83
C TYR A 230 0.49 -20.72 9.75
N GLU A 231 0.44 -21.46 8.67
CA GLU A 231 -0.45 -22.60 8.44
C GLU A 231 0.39 -23.88 8.39
N ARG A 232 -0.11 -24.97 8.98
CA ARG A 232 0.51 -26.31 8.88
C ARG A 232 -0.43 -27.24 8.13
N SER A 233 0.06 -27.92 7.12
CA SER A 233 -0.73 -28.84 6.31
C SER A 233 -1.45 -29.93 7.13
N LYS A 234 -0.83 -30.40 8.20
CA LYS A 234 -1.41 -31.43 9.11
C LYS A 234 -2.50 -30.93 10.04
N ASP A 235 -2.60 -29.63 10.26
CA ASP A 235 -3.55 -29.01 11.20
C ASP A 235 -4.82 -28.49 10.49
N GLY A 236 -4.96 -28.77 9.20
CA GLY A 236 -6.13 -28.38 8.41
C GLY A 236 -6.25 -26.86 8.27
N GLN A 237 -7.37 -26.31 8.69
CA GLN A 237 -7.70 -24.89 8.50
C GLN A 237 -7.21 -23.97 9.62
N PHE A 238 -6.35 -24.44 10.52
CA PHE A 238 -5.83 -23.60 11.60
C PHE A 238 -4.73 -22.66 11.09
N PHE A 239 -4.97 -21.37 11.33
CA PHE A 239 -4.01 -20.29 11.18
C PHE A 239 -3.43 -19.97 12.55
N PHE A 240 -2.12 -20.10 12.70
CA PHE A 240 -1.42 -19.94 13.98
C PHE A 240 -0.77 -18.57 14.07
N TRP A 241 -0.98 -17.88 15.19
CA TRP A 241 -0.26 -16.69 15.58
C TRP A 241 0.83 -17.07 16.58
N ASP A 242 2.10 -16.82 16.25
CA ASP A 242 3.21 -17.02 17.17
C ASP A 242 3.28 -15.85 18.16
N LEU A 243 3.01 -16.14 19.41
CA LEU A 243 3.03 -15.18 20.52
C LEU A 243 4.20 -15.43 21.47
N THR A 244 5.15 -16.29 21.09
CA THR A 244 6.25 -16.73 21.98
C THR A 244 7.05 -15.54 22.52
N ASP A 245 7.45 -14.60 21.68
CA ASP A 245 8.25 -13.45 22.10
C ASP A 245 7.47 -12.46 23.00
N LYS A 246 6.17 -12.36 22.81
CA LYS A 246 5.29 -11.58 23.70
C LYS A 246 5.37 -12.12 25.12
N TYR A 247 5.20 -13.43 25.27
CA TYR A 247 5.12 -14.06 26.60
C TYR A 247 6.47 -14.32 27.26
N LYS A 248 7.54 -14.47 26.49
CA LYS A 248 8.92 -14.56 27.04
C LYS A 248 9.31 -13.37 27.90
N LYS A 249 8.72 -12.20 27.67
CA LYS A 249 8.97 -11.00 28.49
C LYS A 249 8.54 -11.18 29.96
N THR A 250 7.47 -11.94 30.18
CA THR A 250 6.92 -12.20 31.53
C THR A 250 7.29 -13.59 32.05
N TYR A 251 7.42 -14.56 31.15
CA TYR A 251 7.74 -15.96 31.42
C TYR A 251 8.99 -16.37 30.64
N PRO A 252 10.20 -16.04 31.12
CA PRO A 252 11.44 -16.27 30.36
C PRO A 252 11.71 -17.73 29.96
N GLN A 253 11.17 -18.68 30.71
CA GLN A 253 11.29 -20.12 30.45
C GLN A 253 10.36 -20.63 29.35
N VAL A 254 9.36 -19.84 28.91
CA VAL A 254 8.46 -20.26 27.84
C VAL A 254 9.23 -20.52 26.55
N THR A 255 9.01 -21.68 25.96
CA THR A 255 9.66 -22.05 24.68
C THR A 255 8.73 -21.86 23.49
N LYS A 256 7.41 -21.88 23.74
CA LYS A 256 6.43 -21.79 22.68
C LYS A 256 5.08 -21.29 23.19
N VAL A 257 4.50 -20.32 22.47
CA VAL A 257 3.09 -19.90 22.63
C VAL A 257 2.51 -19.68 21.24
N GLU A 258 1.53 -20.50 20.87
CA GLU A 258 0.86 -20.41 19.56
C GLU A 258 -0.65 -20.33 19.78
N LEU A 259 -1.27 -19.27 19.27
CA LEU A 259 -2.71 -19.14 19.20
C LEU A 259 -3.21 -19.65 17.84
N GLY A 260 -3.76 -20.85 17.82
CA GLY A 260 -4.41 -21.42 16.65
C GLY A 260 -5.83 -20.88 16.50
N MET A 261 -6.15 -20.38 15.34
CA MET A 261 -7.44 -19.82 14.93
C MET A 261 -7.98 -20.69 13.80
N ASP A 262 -9.11 -21.35 14.01
CA ASP A 262 -9.81 -22.10 12.96
C ASP A 262 -10.47 -21.10 12.01
N LEU A 263 -10.01 -21.06 10.78
CA LEU A 263 -10.54 -20.12 9.76
C LEU A 263 -11.84 -20.60 9.11
N GLY A 264 -12.39 -21.72 9.55
CA GLY A 264 -13.61 -22.28 8.97
C GLY A 264 -13.48 -22.66 7.49
N THR A 265 -14.43 -23.39 6.96
CA THR A 265 -14.54 -23.56 5.51
C THR A 265 -14.97 -22.24 4.89
N MET A 266 -14.14 -21.67 4.04
CA MET A 266 -14.54 -20.57 3.18
C MET A 266 -15.71 -21.04 2.30
N SER A 267 -16.87 -20.49 2.52
CA SER A 267 -18.05 -20.71 1.70
C SER A 267 -18.09 -19.71 0.53
#